data_fc9525abb7875f001d1411b773deaeeb
#
_entry.id   fc9525abb7875f001d1411b773deaeeb
#
_cell.length_a   1.000
_cell.length_b   1.000
_cell.length_c   1.000
_cell.angle_alpha   90.00
_cell.angle_beta   90.00
_cell.angle_gamma   90.00
#
_symmetry.space_group_name_H-M   'P 1'
#
loop_
_entity.id
_entity.type
_entity.pdbx_description
1 polymer ?
#
loop_
_entity_poly.entity_id
_entity_poly.type
_entity_poly.pdbx_seq_one_letter_code
_entity_poly.pdbx_strand_id
1 'polypeptide(L)'
;MKTICLYFEIHQITHLKRYRFFDIGTDHYYYDDYENERSINDIAERSYMPALNAIQEMIEKSGQYFKVAFSLSGVGMEQLELHAPQVLEKLQELNQTGCVEFLAEPYSHGLSSLVNEETFKSEVKRQCTKIEEYFGKKPTVLRNSSLIYSDEIGATVADMDF
;
A
#
# COMPACT_ATOMS: atom_id res chain seq x y z
N MET A 1 -18.50 -7.65 -24.15
CA MET A 1 -18.80 -6.85 -22.95
C MET A 1 -17.55 -6.06 -22.58
N LYS A 2 -17.65 -4.78 -22.28
CA LYS A 2 -16.50 -3.97 -21.84
C LYS A 2 -16.47 -4.00 -20.30
N THR A 3 -15.29 -4.25 -19.72
CA THR A 3 -15.09 -4.28 -18.27
C THR A 3 -14.13 -3.16 -17.89
N ILE A 4 -14.42 -2.43 -16.81
CA ILE A 4 -13.55 -1.43 -16.23
C ILE A 4 -13.06 -1.99 -14.91
N CYS A 5 -11.72 -2.12 -14.76
CA CYS A 5 -11.09 -2.49 -13.51
C CYS A 5 -10.60 -1.21 -12.81
N LEU A 6 -11.10 -0.97 -11.61
CA LEU A 6 -10.65 0.15 -10.77
C LEU A 6 -9.72 -0.38 -9.69
N TYR A 7 -8.54 0.22 -9.58
CA TYR A 7 -7.68 0.01 -8.42
C TYR A 7 -7.18 1.35 -7.89
N PHE A 8 -6.95 1.38 -6.59
CA PHE A 8 -6.43 2.56 -5.88
C PHE A 8 -5.14 2.19 -5.17
N GLU A 9 -4.18 3.09 -5.23
CA GLU A 9 -2.90 2.96 -4.55
C GLU A 9 -2.90 3.84 -3.30
N ILE A 10 -2.49 3.25 -2.17
CA ILE A 10 -2.29 3.93 -0.90
C ILE A 10 -0.82 3.76 -0.52
N HIS A 11 -0.05 4.81 -0.74
CA HIS A 11 1.35 4.89 -0.38
C HIS A 11 1.68 6.31 0.06
N GLN A 12 2.49 6.42 1.12
CA GLN A 12 3.09 7.67 1.57
C GLN A 12 4.57 7.45 1.89
N ILE A 13 5.38 8.37 1.44
CA ILE A 13 6.81 8.37 1.77
C ILE A 13 7.01 8.73 3.24
N THR A 14 8.09 8.20 3.83
CA THR A 14 8.54 8.64 5.15
C THR A 14 9.47 9.85 4.99
N HIS A 15 9.10 10.96 5.61
CA HIS A 15 9.91 12.18 5.61
C HIS A 15 11.12 12.02 6.53
N LEU A 16 12.28 12.45 6.02
CA LEU A 16 13.52 12.46 6.77
C LEU A 16 13.84 13.88 7.24
N LYS A 17 14.46 13.99 8.43
CA LYS A 17 14.98 15.25 8.94
C LYS A 17 16.04 15.83 8.02
N ARG A 18 16.22 17.14 8.07
CA ARG A 18 17.40 17.78 7.49
C ARG A 18 18.60 17.47 8.37
N TYR A 19 19.56 16.71 7.82
CA TYR A 19 20.83 16.42 8.46
C TYR A 19 21.89 17.40 8.00
N ARG A 20 22.64 17.95 8.96
CA ARG A 20 23.85 18.74 8.70
C ARG A 20 25.06 17.82 8.83
N PHE A 21 26.18 18.23 8.24
CA PHE A 21 27.43 17.48 8.33
C PHE A 21 27.81 17.11 9.78
N PHE A 22 27.59 18.03 10.72
CA PHE A 22 27.92 17.83 12.14
C PHE A 22 26.94 16.92 12.91
N ASP A 23 25.81 16.60 12.34
CA ASP A 23 24.81 15.70 12.93
C ASP A 23 25.13 14.22 12.63
N ILE A 24 26.00 13.96 11.64
CA ILE A 24 26.40 12.63 11.23
C ILE A 24 27.14 11.93 12.38
N GLY A 25 26.60 10.80 12.82
CA GLY A 25 27.18 9.97 13.91
C GLY A 25 26.81 10.42 15.32
N THR A 26 26.07 11.54 15.49
CA THR A 26 25.63 12.02 16.81
C THR A 26 24.15 11.78 17.07
N ASP A 27 23.32 11.79 16.03
CA ASP A 27 21.90 11.43 16.08
C ASP A 27 21.62 10.36 15.03
N HIS A 28 21.05 9.22 15.46
CA HIS A 28 20.69 8.09 14.60
C HIS A 28 19.20 8.03 14.31
N TYR A 29 18.42 8.97 14.80
CA TYR A 29 17.00 9.06 14.52
C TYR A 29 16.75 9.99 13.32
N TYR A 30 16.58 9.39 12.14
CA TYR A 30 16.57 10.09 10.86
C TYR A 30 15.19 10.62 10.44
N TYR A 31 14.12 10.25 11.12
CA TYR A 31 12.75 10.55 10.71
C TYR A 31 12.25 11.90 11.22
N ASP A 32 11.45 12.57 10.40
CA ASP A 32 10.72 13.78 10.76
C ASP A 32 9.29 13.42 11.18
N ASP A 33 9.10 13.11 12.46
CA ASP A 33 7.82 12.66 12.99
C ASP A 33 6.72 13.68 12.79
N TYR A 34 7.04 14.96 12.94
CA TYR A 34 6.05 16.03 12.78
C TYR A 34 5.53 16.11 11.35
N GLU A 35 6.41 16.08 10.35
CA GLU A 35 5.99 16.11 8.95
C GLU A 35 5.33 14.80 8.54
N ASN A 36 5.73 13.66 9.08
CA ASN A 36 5.08 12.37 8.84
C ASN A 36 3.64 12.38 9.37
N GLU A 37 3.45 12.72 10.64
CA GLU A 37 2.12 12.82 11.27
C GLU A 37 1.22 13.80 10.51
N ARG A 38 1.72 15.02 10.25
CA ARG A 38 0.98 16.05 9.54
C ARG A 38 0.56 15.61 8.14
N SER A 39 1.49 15.05 7.36
CA SER A 39 1.26 14.61 5.99
C SER A 39 0.20 13.49 5.93
N ILE A 40 0.32 12.50 6.81
CA ILE A 40 -0.62 11.38 6.86
C ILE A 40 -2.01 11.83 7.30
N ASN A 41 -2.12 12.67 8.32
CA ASN A 41 -3.41 13.18 8.78
C ASN A 41 -4.10 14.04 7.70
N ASP A 42 -3.35 14.93 7.04
CA ASP A 42 -3.89 15.77 5.97
C ASP A 42 -4.42 14.94 4.80
N ILE A 43 -3.67 13.93 4.34
CA ILE A 43 -4.13 13.09 3.22
C ILE A 43 -5.25 12.13 3.63
N ALA A 44 -5.25 11.64 4.86
CA ALA A 44 -6.32 10.82 5.39
C ALA A 44 -7.65 11.58 5.39
N GLU A 45 -7.64 12.81 5.87
CA GLU A 45 -8.83 13.65 5.96
C GLU A 45 -9.33 14.13 4.58
N ARG A 46 -8.41 14.59 3.73
CA ARG A 46 -8.78 15.23 2.45
C ARG A 46 -8.99 14.25 1.30
N SER A 47 -8.41 13.06 1.36
CA SER A 47 -8.41 12.11 0.25
C SER A 47 -8.90 10.73 0.66
N TYR A 48 -8.20 10.05 1.58
CA TYR A 48 -8.47 8.64 1.84
C TYR A 48 -9.88 8.42 2.40
N MET A 49 -10.25 9.07 3.47
CA MET A 49 -11.57 8.88 4.08
C MET A 49 -12.73 9.26 3.15
N PRO A 50 -12.71 10.41 2.44
CA PRO A 50 -13.73 10.72 1.46
C PRO A 50 -13.84 9.69 0.33
N ALA A 51 -12.70 9.21 -0.20
CA ALA A 51 -12.68 8.21 -1.26
C ALA A 51 -13.25 6.86 -0.79
N LEU A 52 -12.83 6.38 0.39
CA LEU A 52 -13.31 5.13 0.98
C LEU A 52 -14.81 5.17 1.30
N ASN A 53 -15.32 6.30 1.78
CA ASN A 53 -16.75 6.49 2.00
C ASN A 53 -17.53 6.47 0.67
N ALA A 54 -17.03 7.12 -0.38
CA ALA A 54 -17.66 7.07 -1.70
C ALA A 54 -17.68 5.65 -2.28
N ILE A 55 -16.59 4.87 -2.09
CA ILE A 55 -16.52 3.47 -2.49
C ILE A 55 -17.53 2.63 -1.72
N GLN A 56 -17.67 2.83 -0.42
CA GLN A 56 -18.69 2.15 0.38
C GLN A 56 -20.09 2.41 -0.16
N GLU A 57 -20.44 3.67 -0.41
CA GLU A 57 -21.74 4.01 -1.00
C GLU A 57 -21.96 3.35 -2.36
N MET A 58 -20.94 3.25 -3.21
CA MET A 58 -21.05 2.58 -4.49
C MET A 58 -21.31 1.08 -4.32
N ILE A 59 -20.64 0.43 -3.38
CA ILE A 59 -20.87 -1.00 -3.06
C ILE A 59 -22.31 -1.19 -2.56
N GLU A 60 -22.78 -0.37 -1.63
CA GLU A 60 -24.12 -0.45 -1.06
C GLU A 60 -25.20 -0.22 -2.14
N LYS A 61 -25.04 0.77 -2.99
CA LYS A 61 -25.99 1.10 -4.07
C LYS A 61 -25.99 0.08 -5.20
N SER A 62 -24.89 -0.61 -5.46
CA SER A 62 -24.77 -1.59 -6.55
C SER A 62 -25.21 -3.00 -6.19
N GLY A 63 -25.53 -3.28 -4.91
CA GLY A 63 -25.87 -4.61 -4.45
C GLY A 63 -24.74 -5.62 -4.66
N GLN A 64 -23.47 -5.19 -4.43
CA GLN A 64 -22.24 -5.99 -4.58
C GLN A 64 -21.78 -6.26 -6.04
N TYR A 65 -22.36 -5.62 -7.04
CA TYR A 65 -21.85 -5.69 -8.41
C TYR A 65 -20.61 -4.79 -8.63
N PHE A 66 -20.41 -3.79 -7.79
CA PHE A 66 -19.23 -2.94 -7.81
C PHE A 66 -18.12 -3.62 -7.01
N LYS A 67 -16.96 -3.80 -7.65
CA LYS A 67 -15.76 -4.35 -7.02
C LYS A 67 -14.57 -3.44 -7.27
N VAL A 68 -13.65 -3.41 -6.32
CA VAL A 68 -12.49 -2.52 -6.36
C VAL A 68 -11.27 -3.24 -5.80
N ALA A 69 -10.09 -2.89 -6.30
CA ALA A 69 -8.82 -3.37 -5.76
C ALA A 69 -8.04 -2.23 -5.10
N PHE A 70 -7.29 -2.55 -4.05
CA PHE A 70 -6.36 -1.66 -3.37
C PHE A 70 -4.95 -2.22 -3.37
N SER A 71 -3.98 -1.38 -3.66
CA SER A 71 -2.56 -1.64 -3.45
C SER A 71 -2.10 -0.80 -2.26
N LEU A 72 -1.62 -1.46 -1.20
CA LEU A 72 -1.14 -0.81 0.01
C LEU A 72 0.31 -1.18 0.24
N SER A 73 1.21 -0.20 0.20
CA SER A 73 2.60 -0.46 0.56
C SER A 73 2.76 -0.73 2.06
N GLY A 74 3.74 -1.55 2.42
CA GLY A 74 4.03 -1.85 3.82
C GLY A 74 4.37 -0.59 4.62
N VAL A 75 5.19 0.28 4.04
CA VAL A 75 5.54 1.59 4.64
C VAL A 75 4.29 2.48 4.79
N GLY A 76 3.40 2.49 3.79
CA GLY A 76 2.13 3.23 3.89
C GLY A 76 1.25 2.70 5.01
N MET A 77 1.16 1.38 5.17
CA MET A 77 0.42 0.78 6.30
C MET A 77 1.03 1.14 7.65
N GLU A 78 2.37 1.11 7.80
CA GLU A 78 3.05 1.52 9.03
C GLU A 78 2.75 2.99 9.39
N GLN A 79 2.74 3.87 8.41
CA GLN A 79 2.38 5.28 8.61
C GLN A 79 0.91 5.44 9.04
N LEU A 80 0.00 4.70 8.41
CA LEU A 80 -1.42 4.74 8.78
C LEU A 80 -1.66 4.17 10.18
N GLU A 81 -0.95 3.10 10.58
CA GLU A 81 -1.02 2.54 11.94
C GLU A 81 -0.70 3.58 13.00
N LEU A 82 0.35 4.37 12.75
CA LEU A 82 0.85 5.35 13.70
C LEU A 82 0.02 6.63 13.76
N HIS A 83 -0.45 7.12 12.63
CA HIS A 83 -0.96 8.48 12.53
C HIS A 83 -2.42 8.58 12.09
N ALA A 84 -2.97 7.58 11.39
CA ALA A 84 -4.35 7.59 10.89
C ALA A 84 -4.99 6.19 10.88
N PRO A 85 -5.08 5.49 12.04
CA PRO A 85 -5.58 4.12 12.12
C PRO A 85 -7.02 3.97 11.60
N GLN A 86 -7.84 5.03 11.65
CA GLN A 86 -9.21 5.04 11.13
C GLN A 86 -9.29 4.70 9.62
N VAL A 87 -8.21 4.94 8.85
CA VAL A 87 -8.16 4.57 7.43
C VAL A 87 -8.05 3.05 7.29
N LEU A 88 -7.22 2.39 8.11
CA LEU A 88 -7.09 0.93 8.12
C LEU A 88 -8.37 0.26 8.61
N GLU A 89 -9.00 0.80 9.67
CA GLU A 89 -10.30 0.33 10.15
C GLU A 89 -11.35 0.41 9.04
N LYS A 90 -11.39 1.50 8.30
CA LYS A 90 -12.30 1.68 7.17
C LYS A 90 -12.05 0.70 6.04
N LEU A 91 -10.79 0.40 5.73
CA LEU A 91 -10.42 -0.63 4.75
C LEU A 91 -10.82 -2.04 5.23
N GLN A 92 -10.73 -2.32 6.52
CA GLN A 92 -11.20 -3.59 7.10
C GLN A 92 -12.73 -3.72 7.00
N GLU A 93 -13.49 -2.65 7.27
CA GLU A 93 -14.95 -2.63 7.05
C GLU A 93 -15.30 -2.94 5.59
N LEU A 94 -14.62 -2.28 4.65
CA LEU A 94 -14.82 -2.52 3.22
C LEU A 94 -14.45 -3.95 2.81
N ASN A 95 -13.39 -4.52 3.38
CA ASN A 95 -13.00 -5.91 3.14
C ASN A 95 -14.11 -6.90 3.52
N GLN A 96 -14.83 -6.64 4.61
CA GLN A 96 -15.93 -7.50 5.07
C GLN A 96 -17.10 -7.58 4.08
N THR A 97 -17.23 -6.62 3.18
CA THR A 97 -18.26 -6.64 2.12
C THR A 97 -18.05 -7.73 1.06
N GLY A 98 -16.82 -8.26 0.96
CA GLY A 98 -16.42 -9.19 -0.11
C GLY A 98 -16.28 -8.55 -1.49
N CYS A 99 -16.31 -7.22 -1.57
CA CYS A 99 -16.20 -6.45 -2.82
C CYS A 99 -14.82 -5.81 -3.02
N VAL A 100 -13.89 -6.05 -2.09
CA VAL A 100 -12.54 -5.49 -2.11
C VAL A 100 -11.51 -6.61 -2.31
N GLU A 101 -10.52 -6.34 -3.15
CA GLU A 101 -9.32 -7.15 -3.33
C GLU A 101 -8.08 -6.33 -2.98
N PHE A 102 -7.16 -6.94 -2.22
CA PHE A 102 -5.86 -6.33 -1.93
C PHE A 102 -4.80 -6.94 -2.83
N LEU A 103 -3.97 -6.06 -3.44
CA LEU A 103 -2.90 -6.45 -4.35
C LEU A 103 -1.58 -6.58 -3.60
N ALA A 104 -0.73 -7.50 -4.07
CA ALA A 104 0.66 -7.56 -3.66
C ALA A 104 1.47 -6.45 -4.33
N GLU A 105 2.44 -5.89 -3.61
CA GLU A 105 3.43 -4.96 -4.14
C GLU A 105 4.72 -5.01 -3.31
N PRO A 106 5.84 -4.40 -3.76
CA PRO A 106 7.02 -4.23 -2.92
C PRO A 106 6.71 -3.43 -1.65
N TYR A 107 7.18 -3.92 -0.49
CA TYR A 107 6.89 -3.35 0.83
C TYR A 107 7.18 -1.85 0.94
N SER A 108 8.36 -1.46 0.45
CA SER A 108 8.85 -0.07 0.49
C SER A 108 8.36 0.77 -0.70
N HIS A 109 7.55 0.21 -1.59
CA HIS A 109 7.19 0.82 -2.87
C HIS A 109 8.41 1.25 -3.71
N GLY A 110 9.52 0.55 -3.51
CA GLY A 110 10.81 0.84 -4.15
C GLY A 110 10.96 0.19 -5.53
N LEU A 111 12.12 0.41 -6.14
CA LEU A 111 12.48 -0.12 -7.46
C LEU A 111 13.33 -1.39 -7.37
N SER A 112 13.15 -2.20 -6.33
CA SER A 112 13.92 -3.41 -6.08
C SER A 112 13.85 -4.41 -7.24
N SER A 113 12.73 -4.45 -7.98
CA SER A 113 12.55 -5.28 -9.17
C SER A 113 13.54 -5.00 -10.30
N LEU A 114 14.17 -3.81 -10.34
CA LEU A 114 15.19 -3.44 -11.32
C LEU A 114 16.62 -3.72 -10.88
N VAL A 115 16.84 -3.94 -9.58
CA VAL A 115 18.19 -3.93 -9.01
C VAL A 115 18.58 -5.29 -8.44
N ASN A 116 17.66 -5.95 -7.72
CA ASN A 116 17.96 -7.20 -7.02
C ASN A 116 16.70 -8.04 -6.82
N GLU A 117 16.67 -9.19 -7.47
CA GLU A 117 15.55 -10.12 -7.46
C GLU A 117 15.23 -10.66 -6.06
N GLU A 118 16.25 -10.99 -5.25
CA GLU A 118 16.05 -11.52 -3.89
C GLU A 118 15.42 -10.48 -2.99
N THR A 119 15.87 -9.23 -3.09
CA THR A 119 15.28 -8.10 -2.37
C THR A 119 13.83 -7.89 -2.80
N PHE A 120 13.55 -7.92 -4.10
CA PHE A 120 12.20 -7.79 -4.64
C PHE A 120 11.27 -8.87 -4.08
N LYS A 121 11.66 -10.14 -4.18
CA LYS A 121 10.90 -11.28 -3.63
C LYS A 121 10.65 -11.15 -2.12
N SER A 122 11.68 -10.73 -1.37
CA SER A 122 11.59 -10.52 0.07
C SER A 122 10.60 -9.41 0.44
N GLU A 123 10.66 -8.27 -0.26
CA GLU A 123 9.75 -7.14 -0.04
C GLU A 123 8.29 -7.51 -0.34
N VAL A 124 8.05 -8.16 -1.47
CA VAL A 124 6.70 -8.62 -1.82
C VAL A 124 6.16 -9.61 -0.79
N LYS A 125 6.97 -10.58 -0.37
CA LYS A 125 6.58 -11.56 0.66
C LYS A 125 6.23 -10.88 1.98
N ARG A 126 7.04 -9.90 2.41
CA ARG A 126 6.80 -9.13 3.64
C ARG A 126 5.48 -8.35 3.57
N GLN A 127 5.21 -7.71 2.44
CA GLN A 127 3.96 -6.97 2.23
C GLN A 127 2.75 -7.92 2.23
N CYS A 128 2.82 -9.06 1.54
CA CYS A 128 1.75 -10.07 1.55
C CYS A 128 1.42 -10.55 2.96
N THR A 129 2.44 -10.81 3.79
CA THR A 129 2.24 -11.19 5.19
C THR A 129 1.48 -10.10 5.95
N LYS A 130 1.88 -8.84 5.79
CA LYS A 130 1.21 -7.71 6.44
C LYS A 130 -0.24 -7.54 5.97
N ILE A 131 -0.52 -7.71 4.68
CA ILE A 131 -1.91 -7.70 4.15
C ILE A 131 -2.73 -8.85 4.76
N GLU A 132 -2.17 -10.05 4.84
CA GLU A 132 -2.85 -11.20 5.43
C GLU A 132 -3.17 -10.99 6.92
N GLU A 133 -2.24 -10.39 7.68
CA GLU A 133 -2.45 -10.03 9.09
C GLU A 133 -3.60 -9.03 9.29
N TYR A 134 -3.71 -8.02 8.40
CA TYR A 134 -4.75 -6.97 8.51
C TYR A 134 -6.11 -7.39 7.96
N PHE A 135 -6.12 -8.13 6.86
CA PHE A 135 -7.34 -8.38 6.08
C PHE A 135 -7.72 -9.85 5.98
N GLY A 136 -6.91 -10.74 6.58
CA GLY A 136 -7.23 -12.17 6.71
C GLY A 136 -7.11 -12.96 5.40
N LYS A 137 -6.60 -12.36 4.32
CA LYS A 137 -6.46 -12.99 3.00
C LYS A 137 -5.17 -12.59 2.32
N LYS A 138 -4.43 -13.59 1.84
CA LYS A 138 -3.22 -13.37 1.08
C LYS A 138 -3.54 -12.84 -0.32
N PRO A 139 -2.81 -11.82 -0.82
CA PRO A 139 -2.93 -11.37 -2.20
C PRO A 139 -2.61 -12.46 -3.23
N THR A 140 -3.31 -12.44 -4.35
CA THR A 140 -3.11 -13.37 -5.49
C THR A 140 -2.77 -12.66 -6.79
N VAL A 141 -2.73 -11.34 -6.77
CA VAL A 141 -2.39 -10.49 -7.90
C VAL A 141 -1.31 -9.52 -7.46
N LEU A 142 -0.25 -9.40 -8.25
CA LEU A 142 0.85 -8.47 -7.98
C LEU A 142 0.76 -7.25 -8.89
N ARG A 143 0.96 -6.08 -8.29
CA ARG A 143 1.16 -4.81 -8.96
C ARG A 143 2.54 -4.29 -8.60
N ASN A 144 3.45 -4.18 -9.55
CA ASN A 144 4.79 -3.65 -9.28
C ASN A 144 4.79 -2.13 -9.11
N SER A 145 5.72 -1.61 -8.31
CA SER A 145 5.93 -0.16 -8.10
C SER A 145 6.04 0.57 -9.43
N SER A 146 5.37 1.73 -9.53
CA SER A 146 5.35 2.57 -10.74
C SER A 146 4.91 1.86 -12.04
N LEU A 147 4.23 0.71 -11.93
CA LEU A 147 3.79 -0.14 -13.06
C LEU A 147 4.95 -0.60 -13.95
N ILE A 148 6.15 -0.70 -13.39
CA ILE A 148 7.33 -1.17 -14.14
C ILE A 148 7.18 -2.66 -14.45
N TYR A 149 7.39 -3.00 -15.70
CA TYR A 149 7.33 -4.36 -16.19
C TYR A 149 8.46 -4.64 -17.19
N SER A 150 9.00 -5.85 -17.14
CA SER A 150 9.80 -6.49 -18.16
C SER A 150 9.51 -7.99 -18.14
N ASP A 151 9.94 -8.73 -19.16
CA ASP A 151 9.73 -10.19 -19.20
C ASP A 151 10.48 -10.91 -18.06
N GLU A 152 11.64 -10.41 -17.63
CA GLU A 152 12.39 -10.91 -16.49
C GLU A 152 11.62 -10.71 -15.18
N ILE A 153 11.02 -9.52 -14.98
CA ILE A 153 10.16 -9.26 -13.82
C ILE A 153 8.94 -10.17 -13.86
N GLY A 154 8.33 -10.34 -15.04
CA GLY A 154 7.19 -11.24 -15.23
C GLY A 154 7.54 -12.69 -14.87
N ALA A 155 8.71 -13.19 -15.29
CA ALA A 155 9.18 -14.52 -14.93
C ALA A 155 9.38 -14.66 -13.41
N THR A 156 10.03 -13.68 -12.77
CA THR A 156 10.23 -13.65 -11.32
C THR A 156 8.89 -13.66 -10.57
N VAL A 157 7.89 -12.91 -11.04
CA VAL A 157 6.55 -12.85 -10.45
C VAL A 157 5.82 -14.18 -10.60
N ALA A 158 5.91 -14.83 -11.75
CA ALA A 158 5.33 -16.16 -11.98
C ALA A 158 5.94 -17.23 -11.06
N ASP A 159 7.26 -17.16 -10.80
CA ASP A 159 7.96 -18.04 -9.85
C ASP A 159 7.52 -17.82 -8.38
N MET A 160 6.80 -16.73 -8.10
CA MET A 160 6.25 -16.41 -6.79
C MET A 160 4.77 -16.82 -6.65
N ASP A 161 4.21 -17.55 -7.62
CA ASP A 161 2.81 -18.02 -7.66
C ASP A 161 1.76 -16.88 -7.78
N PHE A 162 2.08 -15.80 -8.53
CA PHE A 162 1.13 -14.75 -8.90
C PHE A 162 0.62 -14.89 -10.33
#